data_1047a13fb50cca280fbb4e41e70c0c50
#
_entry.id   1047a13fb50cca280fbb4e41e70c0c50
#
_cell.length_a   1.000
_cell.length_b   1.000
_cell.length_c   1.000
_cell.angle_alpha   90.00
_cell.angle_beta   90.00
_cell.angle_gamma   90.00
#
_symmetry.space_group_name_H-M   'P 1'
#
loop_
_entity.id
_entity.type
_entity.pdbx_description
1 polymer ?
#
loop_
_entity_poly.entity_id
_entity_poly.type
_entity_poly.pdbx_seq_one_letter_code
_entity_poly.pdbx_strand_id
1 'polypeptide(L)'
;MPRQAQILLVDDRSENLVALEAILSSLNQILVPVRSGEQALQALLTGEFAVILLDIVMPGMDGFETAARIKRQARTRDVPIIFLTAGSGPPEQAFRGYAAGAVDYLAKPFDPWVLKSKVSVFVDLYLKSVQRDQAEGKAGRWLADQLSGPLAAVQETVEVLRGLTAVARDADAEQVAARLARRVGRLREAIDALAAHPADAVGQVSSVELDEPVDGGQG
;
A
#
# COMPACT_ATOMS: atom_id res chain seq x y z
N MET A 1 -21.96 -6.86 0.00
CA MET A 1 -21.32 -8.13 0.30
C MET A 1 -20.05 -7.84 1.09
N PRO A 2 -19.72 -8.57 2.15
CA PRO A 2 -18.44 -8.38 2.84
C PRO A 2 -17.30 -8.63 1.82
N ARG A 3 -16.27 -7.80 1.87
CA ARG A 3 -15.12 -7.91 0.98
C ARG A 3 -14.34 -9.17 1.37
N GLN A 4 -13.99 -9.99 0.38
CA GLN A 4 -13.17 -11.18 0.58
C GLN A 4 -11.71 -10.86 0.28
N ALA A 5 -10.82 -11.34 1.12
CA ALA A 5 -9.38 -11.31 0.90
C ALA A 5 -8.94 -12.55 0.09
N GLN A 6 -7.83 -12.45 -0.62
CA GLN A 6 -7.20 -13.60 -1.27
C GLN A 6 -6.12 -14.19 -0.38
N ILE A 7 -6.05 -15.53 -0.34
CA ILE A 7 -5.04 -16.31 0.36
C ILE A 7 -4.32 -17.17 -0.68
N LEU A 8 -3.00 -17.02 -0.81
CA LEU A 8 -2.20 -17.83 -1.73
C LEU A 8 -1.74 -19.11 -1.03
N LEU A 9 -2.03 -20.26 -1.63
CA LEU A 9 -1.64 -21.57 -1.15
C LEU A 9 -0.61 -22.18 -2.11
N VAL A 10 0.60 -22.44 -1.63
CA VAL A 10 1.72 -22.90 -2.46
C VAL A 10 2.25 -24.21 -1.92
N ASP A 11 2.03 -25.29 -2.65
CA ASP A 11 2.49 -26.66 -2.31
C ASP A 11 2.51 -27.50 -3.59
N ASP A 12 3.57 -28.24 -3.88
CA ASP A 12 3.70 -29.04 -5.10
C ASP A 12 2.74 -30.25 -5.13
N ARG A 13 2.23 -30.65 -3.96
CA ARG A 13 1.33 -31.79 -3.79
C ARG A 13 -0.13 -31.33 -3.75
N SER A 14 -0.91 -31.81 -4.72
CA SER A 14 -2.35 -31.49 -4.82
C SER A 14 -3.14 -31.89 -3.57
N GLU A 15 -2.76 -33.00 -2.92
CA GLU A 15 -3.43 -33.47 -1.70
C GLU A 15 -3.28 -32.47 -0.55
N ASN A 16 -2.10 -31.84 -0.43
CA ASN A 16 -1.86 -30.80 0.58
C ASN A 16 -2.71 -29.55 0.30
N LEU A 17 -2.80 -29.14 -0.97
CA LEU A 17 -3.63 -28.00 -1.36
C LEU A 17 -5.10 -28.24 -1.05
N VAL A 18 -5.63 -29.44 -1.38
CA VAL A 18 -7.02 -29.81 -1.05
C VAL A 18 -7.25 -29.80 0.47
N ALA A 19 -6.29 -30.30 1.26
CA ALA A 19 -6.39 -30.27 2.72
C ALA A 19 -6.39 -28.82 3.26
N LEU A 20 -5.53 -27.94 2.74
CA LEU A 20 -5.49 -26.53 3.11
C LEU A 20 -6.80 -25.81 2.74
N GLU A 21 -7.33 -26.05 1.54
CA GLU A 21 -8.60 -25.49 1.10
C GLU A 21 -9.75 -25.95 2.02
N ALA A 22 -9.81 -27.23 2.38
CA ALA A 22 -10.81 -27.77 3.31
C ALA A 22 -10.76 -27.10 4.70
N ILE A 23 -9.55 -26.92 5.26
CA ILE A 23 -9.34 -26.26 6.56
C ILE A 23 -9.78 -24.80 6.50
N LEU A 24 -9.42 -24.07 5.45
CA LEU A 24 -9.62 -22.63 5.34
C LEU A 24 -10.97 -22.24 4.75
N SER A 25 -11.74 -23.17 4.17
CA SER A 25 -13.06 -22.91 3.56
C SER A 25 -14.00 -22.13 4.46
N SER A 26 -13.97 -22.41 5.77
CA SER A 26 -14.81 -21.75 6.77
C SER A 26 -14.48 -20.28 7.04
N LEU A 27 -13.34 -19.78 6.56
CA LEU A 27 -13.01 -18.34 6.61
C LEU A 27 -13.75 -17.53 5.56
N ASN A 28 -14.41 -18.18 4.61
CA ASN A 28 -15.15 -17.51 3.52
C ASN A 28 -14.30 -16.49 2.76
N GLN A 29 -13.04 -16.86 2.47
CA GLN A 29 -12.08 -16.06 1.70
C GLN A 29 -11.81 -16.72 0.35
N ILE A 30 -11.18 -16.00 -0.58
CA ILE A 30 -10.79 -16.53 -1.88
C ILE A 30 -9.46 -17.28 -1.70
N LEU A 31 -9.48 -18.59 -1.93
CA LEU A 31 -8.29 -19.43 -1.88
C LEU A 31 -7.72 -19.59 -3.29
N VAL A 32 -6.43 -19.35 -3.45
CA VAL A 32 -5.73 -19.44 -4.74
C VAL A 32 -4.64 -20.50 -4.62
N PRO A 33 -4.92 -21.77 -4.97
CA PRO A 33 -3.92 -22.83 -4.94
C PRO A 33 -2.99 -22.75 -6.16
N VAL A 34 -1.69 -22.90 -5.92
CA VAL A 34 -0.64 -22.99 -6.95
C VAL A 34 0.37 -24.07 -6.58
N ARG A 35 1.03 -24.68 -7.58
CA ARG A 35 1.84 -25.88 -7.39
C ARG A 35 3.34 -25.66 -7.49
N SER A 36 3.80 -24.43 -7.60
CA SER A 36 5.23 -24.12 -7.61
C SER A 36 5.52 -22.67 -7.21
N GLY A 37 6.78 -22.39 -6.89
CA GLY A 37 7.26 -21.03 -6.61
C GLY A 37 7.07 -20.08 -7.79
N GLU A 38 7.27 -20.56 -9.03
CA GLU A 38 7.07 -19.76 -10.25
C GLU A 38 5.61 -19.36 -10.42
N GLN A 39 4.68 -20.30 -10.19
CA GLN A 39 3.25 -20.01 -10.24
C GLN A 39 2.84 -19.02 -9.15
N ALA A 40 3.43 -19.14 -7.95
CA ALA A 40 3.20 -18.18 -6.87
C ALA A 40 3.65 -16.77 -7.26
N LEU A 41 4.85 -16.62 -7.83
CA LEU A 41 5.34 -15.34 -8.32
C LEU A 41 4.44 -14.78 -9.43
N GLN A 42 3.94 -15.61 -10.33
CA GLN A 42 3.02 -15.19 -11.39
C GLN A 42 1.66 -14.73 -10.84
N ALA A 43 1.08 -15.44 -9.87
CA ALA A 43 -0.16 -15.04 -9.22
C ALA A 43 -0.04 -13.67 -8.53
N LEU A 44 1.12 -13.39 -7.93
CA LEU A 44 1.42 -12.13 -7.26
C LEU A 44 1.58 -10.93 -8.20
N LEU A 45 1.78 -11.15 -9.51
CA LEU A 45 1.82 -10.04 -10.48
C LEU A 45 0.44 -9.41 -10.69
N THR A 46 -0.62 -10.18 -10.58
CA THR A 46 -2.00 -9.74 -10.91
C THR A 46 -2.92 -9.69 -9.70
N GLY A 47 -2.62 -10.46 -8.64
CA GLY A 47 -3.43 -10.54 -7.43
C GLY A 47 -2.86 -9.76 -6.25
N GLU A 48 -3.75 -9.38 -5.32
CA GLU A 48 -3.40 -8.86 -4.00
C GLU A 48 -3.78 -9.91 -2.95
N PHE A 49 -2.84 -10.25 -2.09
CA PHE A 49 -3.01 -11.34 -1.13
C PHE A 49 -2.85 -10.86 0.30
N ALA A 50 -3.74 -11.33 1.18
CA ALA A 50 -3.67 -11.06 2.61
C ALA A 50 -2.55 -11.85 3.31
N VAL A 51 -2.28 -13.07 2.84
CA VAL A 51 -1.26 -13.97 3.38
C VAL A 51 -0.91 -15.04 2.34
N ILE A 52 0.31 -15.55 2.41
CA ILE A 52 0.84 -16.65 1.61
C ILE A 52 1.15 -17.81 2.54
N LEU A 53 0.58 -19.00 2.28
CA LEU A 53 0.99 -20.26 2.88
C LEU A 53 1.94 -20.94 1.89
N LEU A 54 3.18 -21.19 2.29
CA LEU A 54 4.23 -21.61 1.39
C LEU A 54 4.95 -22.87 1.92
N ASP A 55 4.82 -23.96 1.17
CA ASP A 55 5.63 -25.15 1.46
C ASP A 55 7.11 -24.86 1.22
N ILE A 56 7.96 -25.41 2.09
CA ILE A 56 9.41 -25.22 1.97
C ILE A 56 9.98 -26.18 0.93
N VAL A 57 9.52 -27.43 0.92
CA VAL A 57 10.11 -28.50 0.14
C VAL A 57 9.33 -28.68 -1.16
N MET A 58 9.76 -28.01 -2.19
CA MET A 58 9.17 -28.11 -3.52
C MET A 58 10.26 -28.36 -4.58
N PRO A 59 9.97 -29.11 -5.66
CA PRO A 59 10.90 -29.31 -6.76
C PRO A 59 11.13 -27.99 -7.51
N GLY A 60 12.34 -27.81 -8.03
CA GLY A 60 12.76 -26.59 -8.73
C GLY A 60 13.05 -25.46 -7.76
N MET A 61 12.20 -24.45 -7.73
CA MET A 61 12.31 -23.31 -6.79
C MET A 61 11.71 -23.70 -5.44
N ASP A 62 12.54 -23.83 -4.40
CA ASP A 62 12.09 -24.11 -3.05
C ASP A 62 11.35 -22.93 -2.40
N GLY A 63 10.74 -23.19 -1.24
CA GLY A 63 9.98 -22.16 -0.53
C GLY A 63 10.83 -20.98 -0.07
N PHE A 64 12.09 -21.19 0.32
CA PHE A 64 12.97 -20.11 0.75
C PHE A 64 13.37 -19.19 -0.41
N GLU A 65 13.71 -19.78 -1.55
CA GLU A 65 14.01 -19.01 -2.77
C GLU A 65 12.76 -18.24 -3.23
N THR A 66 11.60 -18.89 -3.21
CA THR A 66 10.31 -18.25 -3.54
C THR A 66 10.05 -17.04 -2.64
N ALA A 67 10.17 -17.20 -1.33
CA ALA A 67 9.99 -16.12 -0.36
C ALA A 67 10.99 -14.99 -0.59
N ALA A 68 12.27 -15.29 -0.81
CA ALA A 68 13.29 -14.29 -1.08
C ALA A 68 12.98 -13.46 -2.35
N ARG A 69 12.46 -14.09 -3.40
CA ARG A 69 12.02 -13.38 -4.63
C ARG A 69 10.80 -12.51 -4.39
N ILE A 70 9.81 -13.00 -3.62
CA ILE A 70 8.63 -12.23 -3.22
C ILE A 70 9.05 -10.97 -2.44
N LYS A 71 9.94 -11.13 -1.46
CA LYS A 71 10.38 -10.03 -0.57
C LYS A 71 11.26 -8.97 -1.25
N ARG A 72 11.87 -9.30 -2.38
CA ARG A 72 12.66 -8.34 -3.18
C ARG A 72 11.80 -7.37 -4.01
N GLN A 73 10.55 -7.70 -4.27
CA GLN A 73 9.66 -6.88 -5.08
C GLN A 73 8.90 -5.87 -4.19
N ALA A 74 8.96 -4.59 -4.51
CA ALA A 74 8.33 -3.53 -3.73
C ALA A 74 6.82 -3.75 -3.50
N ARG A 75 6.12 -4.32 -4.50
CA ARG A 75 4.68 -4.58 -4.43
C ARG A 75 4.31 -5.72 -3.48
N THR A 76 5.18 -6.72 -3.31
CA THR A 76 4.85 -7.96 -2.60
C THR A 76 5.67 -8.18 -1.33
N ARG A 77 6.69 -7.35 -1.07
CA ARG A 77 7.58 -7.49 0.08
C ARG A 77 6.86 -7.47 1.43
N ASP A 78 5.74 -6.75 1.52
CA ASP A 78 5.00 -6.57 2.76
C ASP A 78 3.91 -7.65 2.96
N VAL A 79 3.65 -8.51 1.95
CA VAL A 79 2.71 -9.62 2.08
C VAL A 79 3.26 -10.64 3.08
N PRO A 80 2.53 -10.98 4.15
CA PRO A 80 2.99 -11.95 5.14
C PRO A 80 3.09 -13.37 4.56
N ILE A 81 4.17 -14.08 4.91
CA ILE A 81 4.42 -15.46 4.49
C ILE A 81 4.46 -16.33 5.73
N ILE A 82 3.65 -17.41 5.73
CA ILE A 82 3.70 -18.50 6.71
C ILE A 82 4.30 -19.71 6.02
N PHE A 83 5.46 -20.18 6.48
CA PHE A 83 6.03 -21.41 5.96
C PHE A 83 5.33 -22.65 6.51
N LEU A 84 5.10 -23.63 5.63
CA LEU A 84 4.68 -24.96 5.98
C LEU A 84 5.88 -25.90 5.85
N THR A 85 6.28 -26.60 6.90
CA THR A 85 7.50 -27.43 6.92
C THR A 85 7.21 -28.85 7.32
N ALA A 86 7.91 -29.81 6.72
CA ALA A 86 7.85 -31.21 7.11
C ALA A 86 8.68 -31.46 8.39
N GLY A 87 7.99 -31.63 9.54
CA GLY A 87 8.60 -32.01 10.81
C GLY A 87 9.26 -30.86 11.58
N SER A 88 9.77 -31.20 12.77
CA SER A 88 10.63 -30.32 13.56
C SER A 88 12.02 -30.26 12.92
N GLY A 89 12.16 -29.43 11.89
CA GLY A 89 13.46 -29.13 11.30
C GLY A 89 14.41 -28.52 12.34
N PRO A 90 15.74 -28.60 12.13
CA PRO A 90 16.70 -28.02 13.05
C PRO A 90 16.42 -26.50 13.21
N PRO A 91 16.75 -25.88 14.35
CA PRO A 91 16.55 -24.45 14.62
C PRO A 91 17.07 -23.54 13.50
N GLU A 92 18.05 -24.01 12.73
CA GLU A 92 18.61 -23.34 11.55
C GLU A 92 17.60 -23.11 10.42
N GLN A 93 16.65 -24.01 10.23
CA GLN A 93 15.60 -23.83 9.19
C GLN A 93 14.59 -22.72 9.60
N ALA A 94 14.22 -22.68 10.88
CA ALA A 94 13.38 -21.61 11.40
C ALA A 94 14.10 -20.27 11.29
N PHE A 95 15.41 -20.21 11.62
CA PHE A 95 16.23 -19.02 11.47
C PHE A 95 16.35 -18.56 10.01
N ARG A 96 16.52 -19.49 9.06
CA ARG A 96 16.51 -19.18 7.63
C ARG A 96 15.18 -18.63 7.17
N GLY A 97 14.06 -19.15 7.69
CA GLY A 97 12.72 -18.64 7.40
C GLY A 97 12.53 -17.17 7.83
N TYR A 98 12.90 -16.84 9.04
CA TYR A 98 12.86 -15.47 9.53
C TYR A 98 13.82 -14.54 8.77
N ALA A 99 15.02 -15.01 8.44
CA ALA A 99 15.98 -14.26 7.62
C ALA A 99 15.46 -14.03 6.18
N ALA A 100 14.62 -14.93 5.65
CA ALA A 100 13.93 -14.76 4.38
C ALA A 100 12.72 -13.81 4.45
N GLY A 101 12.41 -13.25 5.64
CA GLY A 101 11.32 -12.29 5.85
C GLY A 101 9.95 -12.93 6.07
N ALA A 102 9.88 -14.22 6.44
CA ALA A 102 8.64 -14.84 6.88
C ALA A 102 8.19 -14.27 8.25
N VAL A 103 6.89 -14.21 8.44
CA VAL A 103 6.30 -13.77 9.72
C VAL A 103 6.07 -14.93 10.68
N ASP A 104 5.96 -16.17 10.14
CA ASP A 104 5.68 -17.36 10.94
C ASP A 104 6.03 -18.65 10.20
N TYR A 105 6.05 -19.76 10.92
CA TYR A 105 6.19 -21.13 10.36
C TYR A 105 5.27 -22.11 11.07
N LEU A 106 4.87 -23.18 10.39
CA LEU A 106 4.00 -24.21 10.92
C LEU A 106 4.50 -25.59 10.48
N ALA A 107 4.86 -26.45 11.45
CA ALA A 107 5.34 -27.80 11.16
C ALA A 107 4.18 -28.75 10.84
N LYS A 108 4.30 -29.52 9.77
CA LYS A 108 3.39 -30.63 9.40
C LYS A 108 3.73 -31.88 10.25
N PRO A 109 2.76 -32.59 10.82
CA PRO A 109 1.34 -32.32 10.80
C PRO A 109 0.96 -31.17 11.75
N PHE A 110 0.13 -30.25 11.32
CA PHE A 110 -0.34 -29.14 12.13
C PHE A 110 -1.82 -29.28 12.51
N ASP A 111 -2.19 -28.66 13.62
CA ASP A 111 -3.58 -28.57 14.04
C ASP A 111 -4.34 -27.62 13.09
N PRO A 112 -5.45 -28.06 12.46
CA PRO A 112 -6.27 -27.24 11.58
C PRO A 112 -6.76 -25.94 12.24
N TRP A 113 -7.08 -25.98 13.54
CA TRP A 113 -7.53 -24.82 14.29
C TRP A 113 -6.41 -23.78 14.43
N VAL A 114 -5.17 -24.23 14.70
CA VAL A 114 -3.99 -23.33 14.80
C VAL A 114 -3.72 -22.66 13.48
N LEU A 115 -3.71 -23.40 12.36
CA LEU A 115 -3.54 -22.83 11.03
C LEU A 115 -4.61 -21.78 10.74
N LYS A 116 -5.87 -22.12 10.93
CA LYS A 116 -7.00 -21.23 10.71
C LYS A 116 -6.91 -19.96 11.56
N SER A 117 -6.56 -20.07 12.84
CA SER A 117 -6.41 -18.92 13.74
C SER A 117 -5.28 -17.98 13.30
N LYS A 118 -4.14 -18.53 12.84
CA LYS A 118 -3.04 -17.71 12.31
C LYS A 118 -3.44 -16.98 11.03
N VAL A 119 -4.06 -17.66 10.09
CA VAL A 119 -4.51 -17.07 8.81
C VAL A 119 -5.55 -15.99 9.03
N SER A 120 -6.52 -16.21 9.94
CA SER A 120 -7.58 -15.21 10.21
C SER A 120 -7.03 -13.89 10.69
N VAL A 121 -5.97 -13.88 11.51
CA VAL A 121 -5.33 -12.64 11.97
C VAL A 121 -4.81 -11.81 10.81
N PHE A 122 -4.12 -12.43 9.84
CA PHE A 122 -3.59 -11.71 8.67
C PHE A 122 -4.69 -11.24 7.72
N VAL A 123 -5.74 -12.05 7.55
CA VAL A 123 -6.94 -11.65 6.79
C VAL A 123 -7.59 -10.41 7.42
N ASP A 124 -7.78 -10.39 8.74
CA ASP A 124 -8.38 -9.26 9.44
C ASP A 124 -7.52 -7.99 9.33
N LEU A 125 -6.20 -8.12 9.48
CA LEU A 125 -5.26 -7.01 9.32
C LEU A 125 -5.32 -6.44 7.91
N TYR A 126 -5.31 -7.30 6.89
CA TYR A 126 -5.42 -6.90 5.49
C TYR A 126 -6.75 -6.18 5.21
N LEU A 127 -7.87 -6.72 5.64
CA LEU A 127 -9.18 -6.10 5.42
C LEU A 127 -9.29 -4.74 6.10
N LYS A 128 -8.70 -4.57 7.29
CA LYS A 128 -8.65 -3.28 8.00
C LYS A 128 -7.76 -2.28 7.27
N SER A 129 -6.60 -2.69 6.74
CA SER A 129 -5.74 -1.78 5.98
C SER A 129 -6.44 -1.26 4.73
N VAL A 130 -7.07 -2.15 3.97
CA VAL A 130 -7.85 -1.78 2.77
C VAL A 130 -9.01 -0.84 3.09
N GLN A 131 -9.70 -1.04 4.23
CA GLN A 131 -10.76 -0.13 4.66
C GLN A 131 -10.22 1.26 5.00
N ARG A 132 -9.08 1.33 5.69
CA ARG A 132 -8.42 2.59 6.02
C ARG A 132 -8.01 3.34 4.76
N ASP A 133 -7.34 2.69 3.83
CA ASP A 133 -6.88 3.30 2.57
C ASP A 133 -8.06 3.85 1.74
N GLN A 134 -9.18 3.13 1.74
CA GLN A 134 -10.42 3.61 1.11
C GLN A 134 -11.03 4.82 1.82
N ALA A 135 -11.00 4.85 3.15
CA ALA A 135 -11.51 5.98 3.92
C ALA A 135 -10.65 7.24 3.70
N GLU A 136 -9.33 7.07 3.71
CA GLU A 136 -8.37 8.15 3.40
C GLU A 136 -8.54 8.66 1.98
N GLY A 137 -8.71 7.77 0.99
CA GLY A 137 -8.98 8.13 -0.39
C GLY A 137 -10.30 8.87 -0.60
N LYS A 138 -11.34 8.53 0.17
CA LYS A 138 -12.61 9.26 0.15
C LYS A 138 -12.48 10.64 0.76
N ALA A 139 -11.76 10.77 1.86
CA ALA A 139 -11.53 12.04 2.54
C ALA A 139 -10.70 13.00 1.65
N GLY A 140 -9.66 12.51 1.00
CA GLY A 140 -8.85 13.28 0.06
C GLY A 140 -9.66 13.80 -1.13
N ARG A 141 -10.48 12.95 -1.76
CA ARG A 141 -11.36 13.36 -2.86
C ARG A 141 -12.41 14.37 -2.41
N TRP A 142 -13.03 14.16 -1.25
CA TRP A 142 -14.01 15.10 -0.70
C TRP A 142 -13.37 16.48 -0.45
N LEU A 143 -12.18 16.53 0.15
CA LEU A 143 -11.45 17.78 0.35
C LEU A 143 -11.10 18.47 -0.97
N ALA A 144 -10.61 17.74 -1.95
CA ALA A 144 -10.32 18.29 -3.27
C ALA A 144 -11.56 18.87 -3.94
N ASP A 145 -12.69 18.20 -3.85
CA ASP A 145 -13.97 18.66 -4.40
C ASP A 145 -14.44 19.96 -3.69
N GLN A 146 -14.38 20.01 -2.35
CA GLN A 146 -14.76 21.19 -1.57
C GLN A 146 -13.84 22.40 -1.80
N LEU A 147 -12.56 22.20 -2.10
CA LEU A 147 -11.58 23.27 -2.26
C LEU A 147 -11.41 23.73 -3.70
N SER A 148 -11.83 22.94 -4.69
CA SER A 148 -11.67 23.27 -6.13
C SER A 148 -12.35 24.58 -6.52
N GLY A 149 -13.59 24.79 -6.09
CA GLY A 149 -14.35 26.00 -6.39
C GLY A 149 -13.75 27.27 -5.78
N PRO A 150 -13.55 27.32 -4.44
CA PRO A 150 -12.91 28.46 -3.79
C PRO A 150 -11.52 28.78 -4.35
N LEU A 151 -10.73 27.76 -4.67
CA LEU A 151 -9.40 27.95 -5.23
C LEU A 151 -9.44 28.53 -6.65
N ALA A 152 -10.38 28.10 -7.48
CA ALA A 152 -10.59 28.66 -8.81
C ALA A 152 -10.96 30.16 -8.74
N ALA A 153 -11.84 30.54 -7.80
CA ALA A 153 -12.18 31.94 -7.59
C ALA A 153 -11.00 32.81 -7.14
N VAL A 154 -10.13 32.26 -6.29
CA VAL A 154 -8.89 32.95 -5.89
C VAL A 154 -7.92 33.06 -7.08
N GLN A 155 -7.79 32.05 -7.91
CA GLN A 155 -6.96 32.09 -9.12
C GLN A 155 -7.44 33.16 -10.09
N GLU A 156 -8.74 33.24 -10.35
CA GLU A 156 -9.34 34.23 -11.20
C GLU A 156 -9.07 35.66 -10.67
N THR A 157 -9.24 35.86 -9.35
CA THR A 157 -8.96 37.16 -8.70
C THR A 157 -7.49 37.56 -8.84
N VAL A 158 -6.56 36.64 -8.69
CA VAL A 158 -5.12 36.83 -8.82
C VAL A 158 -4.77 37.22 -10.27
N GLU A 159 -5.37 36.58 -11.27
CA GLU A 159 -5.14 36.93 -12.68
C GLU A 159 -5.69 38.31 -13.04
N VAL A 160 -6.84 38.69 -12.51
CA VAL A 160 -7.38 40.06 -12.67
C VAL A 160 -6.42 41.10 -12.05
N LEU A 161 -5.92 40.82 -10.82
CA LEU A 161 -4.94 41.73 -10.19
C LEU A 161 -3.65 41.87 -11.01
N ARG A 162 -3.14 40.74 -11.55
CA ARG A 162 -1.96 40.77 -12.43
C ARG A 162 -2.20 41.63 -13.67
N GLY A 163 -3.36 41.51 -14.28
CA GLY A 163 -3.73 42.35 -15.43
C GLY A 163 -3.78 43.82 -15.08
N LEU A 164 -4.35 44.20 -13.94
CA LEU A 164 -4.43 45.57 -13.47
C LEU A 164 -3.06 46.17 -13.13
N THR A 165 -2.18 45.42 -12.46
CA THR A 165 -0.82 45.89 -12.10
C THR A 165 0.07 46.07 -13.33
N ALA A 166 -0.05 45.21 -14.33
CA ALA A 166 0.65 45.34 -15.61
C ALA A 166 0.22 46.61 -16.37
N VAL A 167 -1.07 46.94 -16.35
CA VAL A 167 -1.60 48.18 -16.95
C VAL A 167 -1.14 49.42 -16.20
N ALA A 168 -1.09 49.37 -14.87
CA ALA A 168 -0.62 50.47 -14.02
C ALA A 168 0.89 50.69 -14.09
N ARG A 169 1.66 49.80 -14.71
CA ARG A 169 3.14 49.83 -14.76
C ARG A 169 3.81 49.91 -13.38
N ASP A 170 3.19 49.32 -12.39
CA ASP A 170 3.69 49.23 -11.03
C ASP A 170 4.48 47.89 -10.87
N ALA A 171 5.81 47.99 -10.94
CA ALA A 171 6.69 46.83 -10.91
C ALA A 171 6.61 46.05 -9.57
N ASP A 172 6.43 46.79 -8.46
CA ASP A 172 6.35 46.13 -7.13
C ASP A 172 5.03 45.36 -6.97
N ALA A 173 3.92 45.95 -7.40
CA ALA A 173 2.61 45.33 -7.39
C ALA A 173 2.57 44.14 -8.37
N GLU A 174 3.22 44.21 -9.54
CA GLU A 174 3.33 43.10 -10.49
C GLU A 174 4.12 41.90 -9.89
N GLN A 175 5.22 42.19 -9.16
CA GLN A 175 6.01 41.19 -8.50
C GLN A 175 5.23 40.47 -7.40
N VAL A 176 4.45 41.20 -6.59
CA VAL A 176 3.58 40.64 -5.56
C VAL A 176 2.49 39.76 -6.18
N ALA A 177 1.82 40.20 -7.23
CA ALA A 177 0.78 39.45 -7.93
C ALA A 177 1.35 38.15 -8.55
N ALA A 178 2.55 38.24 -9.16
CA ALA A 178 3.23 37.03 -9.68
C ALA A 178 3.62 36.03 -8.60
N ARG A 179 4.05 36.52 -7.43
CA ARG A 179 4.35 35.66 -6.27
C ARG A 179 3.09 34.96 -5.75
N LEU A 180 1.98 35.69 -5.65
CA LEU A 180 0.69 35.16 -5.24
C LEU A 180 0.18 34.09 -6.21
N ALA A 181 0.26 34.33 -7.52
CA ALA A 181 -0.12 33.38 -8.56
C ALA A 181 0.65 32.07 -8.44
N ARG A 182 1.96 32.11 -8.20
CA ARG A 182 2.78 30.90 -7.98
C ARG A 182 2.36 30.13 -6.72
N ARG A 183 2.02 30.83 -5.63
CA ARG A 183 1.54 30.16 -4.38
C ARG A 183 0.20 29.46 -4.60
N VAL A 184 -0.73 30.12 -5.26
CA VAL A 184 -2.06 29.54 -5.57
C VAL A 184 -1.93 28.36 -6.52
N GLY A 185 -1.02 28.42 -7.51
CA GLY A 185 -0.70 27.30 -8.40
C GLY A 185 -0.21 26.06 -7.62
N ARG A 186 0.74 26.25 -6.70
CA ARG A 186 1.23 25.14 -5.85
C ARG A 186 0.14 24.53 -4.96
N LEU A 187 -0.75 25.35 -4.41
CA LEU A 187 -1.89 24.85 -3.64
C LEU A 187 -2.82 24.02 -4.51
N ARG A 188 -3.04 24.41 -5.75
CA ARG A 188 -3.84 23.63 -6.71
C ARG A 188 -3.23 22.27 -6.98
N GLU A 189 -1.93 22.24 -7.28
CA GLU A 189 -1.20 21.00 -7.51
C GLU A 189 -1.26 20.06 -6.30
N ALA A 190 -1.12 20.60 -5.07
CA ALA A 190 -1.23 19.81 -3.85
C ALA A 190 -2.64 19.23 -3.63
N ILE A 191 -3.69 20.00 -3.94
CA ILE A 191 -5.09 19.53 -3.84
C ILE A 191 -5.36 18.44 -4.90
N ASP A 192 -4.90 18.63 -6.13
CA ASP A 192 -5.06 17.66 -7.21
C ASP A 192 -4.29 16.35 -6.89
N ALA A 193 -3.11 16.45 -6.27
CA ALA A 193 -2.34 15.29 -5.78
C ALA A 193 -3.08 14.54 -4.66
N LEU A 194 -3.69 15.24 -3.71
CA LEU A 194 -4.55 14.63 -2.66
C LEU A 194 -5.74 13.88 -3.24
N ALA A 195 -6.33 14.37 -4.33
CA ALA A 195 -7.42 13.70 -5.01
C ALA A 195 -6.98 12.43 -5.75
N ALA A 196 -5.78 12.45 -6.33
CA ALA A 196 -5.25 11.36 -7.15
C ALA A 196 -4.61 10.24 -6.29
N HIS A 197 -3.81 10.58 -5.29
CA HIS A 197 -3.03 9.65 -4.46
C HIS A 197 -3.02 10.10 -2.98
N PRO A 198 -4.12 9.88 -2.25
CA PRO A 198 -4.25 10.40 -0.88
C PRO A 198 -3.22 9.84 0.11
N ALA A 199 -2.70 8.64 -0.11
CA ALA A 199 -1.68 8.03 0.76
C ALA A 199 -0.29 8.66 0.62
N ASP A 200 0.07 9.16 -0.58
CA ASP A 200 1.40 9.73 -0.87
C ASP A 200 1.45 11.25 -0.60
N ALA A 201 0.30 11.90 -0.58
CA ALA A 201 0.22 13.36 -0.52
C ALA A 201 0.46 13.95 0.88
N VAL A 202 0.26 13.19 1.95
CA VAL A 202 0.49 13.64 3.34
C VAL A 202 1.97 14.01 3.55
N GLY A 203 2.91 13.35 2.88
CA GLY A 203 4.33 13.69 2.90
C GLY A 203 4.69 14.96 2.14
N GLN A 204 3.94 15.32 1.09
CA GLN A 204 4.23 16.48 0.25
C GLN A 204 3.65 17.79 0.81
N VAL A 205 2.52 17.74 1.51
CA VAL A 205 1.91 18.93 2.14
C VAL A 205 2.79 19.45 3.27
N SER A 206 3.56 18.60 3.96
CA SER A 206 4.49 18.99 5.02
C SER A 206 5.72 19.76 4.50
N SER A 207 6.01 19.70 3.21
CA SER A 207 7.14 20.41 2.57
C SER A 207 6.76 21.75 1.93
N VAL A 208 5.49 22.17 2.01
CA VAL A 208 5.09 23.53 1.68
C VAL A 208 5.51 24.43 2.85
N GLU A 209 6.81 24.72 2.94
CA GLU A 209 7.34 25.77 3.82
C GLU A 209 6.57 27.05 3.56
N LEU A 210 5.87 27.49 4.58
CA LEU A 210 5.37 28.87 4.65
C LEU A 210 6.64 29.73 4.79
N ASP A 211 7.14 30.27 3.67
CA ASP A 211 8.22 31.26 3.64
C ASP A 211 8.02 32.27 4.77
N GLU A 212 9.09 32.52 5.48
CA GLU A 212 9.19 33.40 6.65
C GLU A 212 8.45 34.73 6.50
N PRO A 213 8.00 35.31 7.62
CA PRO A 213 7.36 36.63 7.61
C PRO A 213 8.37 37.66 7.08
N VAL A 214 7.86 38.54 6.23
CA VAL A 214 8.58 39.70 5.72
C VAL A 214 9.10 40.48 6.92
N ASP A 215 10.42 40.45 7.12
CA ASP A 215 11.13 41.29 8.07
C ASP A 215 10.84 42.73 7.74
N GLY A 216 10.12 43.40 8.62
CA GLY A 216 9.78 44.80 8.49
C GLY A 216 11.05 45.64 8.65
N GLY A 217 11.65 46.03 7.54
CA GLY A 217 12.76 46.97 7.50
C GLY A 217 12.41 48.20 8.31
N GLN A 218 13.10 48.40 9.41
CA GLN A 218 13.27 49.68 10.07
C GLN A 218 14.26 50.47 9.24
N GLY A 219 13.86 51.70 8.88
CA GLY A 219 14.70 52.68 8.25
C GLY A 219 13.88 53.93 7.88
#